data_d6055f729b03322d4701e7f8addd1ebe
#
_entry.id   d6055f729b03322d4701e7f8addd1ebe
#
_cell.length_a   1.000
_cell.length_b   1.000
_cell.length_c   1.000
_cell.angle_alpha   90.00
_cell.angle_beta   90.00
_cell.angle_gamma   90.00
#
_symmetry.space_group_name_H-M   'P 1'
#
loop_
_entity.id
_entity.type
_entity.pdbx_description
1 polymer ?
#
loop_
_entity_poly.entity_id
_entity_poly.type
_entity_poly.pdbx_seq_one_letter_code
_entity_poly.pdbx_strand_id
1 'polypeptide(L)'
;MSSEKQSAAYFSRTIPFRFPMWRIRIGLGLTLTGFVVFLIGARPDAFGVDRSPVIGFVQIAVFIVGLAVMSIGGYISIMALWKDQQISIAADLGQRMVATGFVVAVFTGMADVFGFGSHISPGLPYFGVWQAWGVMFGQALLAIGFLMMLPFGPTQRRDALEPDKAAGSKPTAANIS
;
A
#
# COMPACT_ATOMS: atom_id res chain seq x y z
N MET A 1 3.71 -34.98 -38.59
CA MET A 1 4.65 -35.14 -37.44
C MET A 1 5.37 -33.84 -36.99
N SER A 2 5.16 -32.71 -37.66
CA SER A 2 5.84 -31.42 -37.33
C SER A 2 5.01 -30.44 -36.49
N SER A 3 3.63 -30.52 -36.54
CA SER A 3 2.78 -29.58 -35.80
C SER A 3 2.69 -29.88 -34.31
N GLU A 4 2.81 -31.14 -33.94
CA GLU A 4 2.71 -31.59 -32.54
C GLU A 4 3.94 -31.21 -31.71
N LYS A 5 5.13 -31.19 -32.35
CA LYS A 5 6.35 -30.72 -31.70
C LYS A 5 6.40 -29.21 -31.50
N GLN A 6 5.74 -28.43 -32.36
CA GLN A 6 5.60 -26.99 -32.17
C GLN A 6 4.64 -26.64 -31.04
N SER A 7 3.52 -27.37 -30.88
CA SER A 7 2.62 -27.21 -29.75
C SER A 7 3.30 -27.49 -28.40
N ALA A 8 4.12 -28.55 -28.33
CA ALA A 8 4.84 -28.90 -27.12
C ALA A 8 5.90 -27.86 -26.74
N ALA A 9 6.53 -27.23 -27.72
CA ALA A 9 7.53 -26.18 -27.50
C ALA A 9 6.93 -24.84 -27.02
N TYR A 10 5.68 -24.55 -27.37
CA TYR A 10 4.96 -23.40 -26.85
C TYR A 10 4.53 -23.58 -25.40
N PHE A 11 4.24 -24.82 -24.98
CA PHE A 11 3.77 -25.12 -23.62
C PHE A 11 4.90 -25.15 -22.58
N SER A 12 6.13 -25.27 -22.99
CA SER A 12 7.29 -25.30 -22.07
C SER A 12 7.95 -23.93 -21.83
N ARG A 13 7.39 -22.84 -22.35
CA ARG A 13 7.79 -21.51 -21.94
C ARG A 13 7.10 -21.16 -20.62
N THR A 14 7.43 -21.87 -19.56
CA THR A 14 7.24 -21.39 -18.19
C THR A 14 8.02 -20.10 -18.07
N ILE A 15 7.33 -18.98 -18.19
CA ILE A 15 7.89 -17.67 -17.86
C ILE A 15 8.32 -17.79 -16.41
N PRO A 16 9.61 -17.74 -16.07
CA PRO A 16 10.01 -17.79 -14.68
C PRO A 16 9.37 -16.58 -13.99
N PHE A 17 8.52 -16.86 -13.00
CA PHE A 17 7.88 -15.85 -12.16
C PHE A 17 8.99 -15.15 -11.37
N ARG A 18 9.69 -14.22 -12.02
CA ARG A 18 10.69 -13.36 -11.39
C ARG A 18 9.93 -12.22 -10.72
N PHE A 19 9.47 -12.46 -9.50
CA PHE A 19 9.16 -11.33 -8.61
C PHE A 19 10.39 -10.41 -8.63
N PRO A 20 10.23 -9.12 -8.84
CA PRO A 20 11.34 -8.20 -8.69
C PRO A 20 11.68 -8.10 -7.20
N MET A 21 12.36 -9.11 -6.69
CA MET A 21 12.75 -9.27 -5.28
C MET A 21 13.42 -8.00 -4.73
N TRP A 22 14.12 -7.27 -5.60
CA TRP A 22 14.77 -6.02 -5.19
C TRP A 22 13.75 -4.93 -4.81
N ARG A 23 12.60 -4.84 -5.51
CA ARG A 23 11.54 -3.86 -5.19
C ARG A 23 10.89 -4.18 -3.85
N ILE A 24 10.64 -5.46 -3.57
CA ILE A 24 10.09 -5.90 -2.28
C ILE A 24 11.10 -5.60 -1.17
N ARG A 25 12.39 -5.90 -1.39
CA ARG A 25 13.45 -5.62 -0.40
C ARG A 25 13.60 -4.13 -0.11
N ILE A 26 13.59 -3.29 -1.15
CA ILE A 26 13.65 -1.83 -0.98
C ILE A 26 12.38 -1.32 -0.27
N GLY A 27 11.20 -1.73 -0.71
CA GLY A 27 9.95 -1.33 -0.09
C GLY A 27 9.89 -1.75 1.38
N LEU A 28 10.28 -2.98 1.70
CA LEU A 28 10.32 -3.46 3.08
C LEU A 28 11.37 -2.72 3.93
N GLY A 29 12.57 -2.49 3.38
CA GLY A 29 13.60 -1.70 4.04
C GLY A 29 13.12 -0.28 4.36
N LEU A 30 12.46 0.36 3.38
CA LEU A 30 11.89 1.69 3.54
C LEU A 30 10.77 1.70 4.60
N THR A 31 9.91 0.67 4.59
CA THR A 31 8.84 0.51 5.60
C THR A 31 9.43 0.39 7.00
N LEU A 32 10.44 -0.46 7.18
CA LEU A 32 11.10 -0.64 8.48
C LEU A 32 11.81 0.63 8.95
N THR A 33 12.52 1.31 8.06
CA THR A 33 13.16 2.60 8.39
C THR A 33 12.12 3.64 8.78
N GLY A 34 11.04 3.76 7.99
CA GLY A 34 9.93 4.66 8.29
C GLY A 34 9.26 4.32 9.63
N PHE A 35 9.12 3.04 9.94
CA PHE A 35 8.56 2.58 11.21
C PHE A 35 9.45 2.97 12.41
N VAL A 36 10.76 2.82 12.29
CA VAL A 36 11.68 3.26 13.34
C VAL A 36 11.60 4.79 13.56
N VAL A 37 11.60 5.56 12.47
CA VAL A 37 11.45 7.03 12.55
C VAL A 37 10.09 7.41 13.16
N PHE A 38 9.03 6.72 12.76
CA PHE A 38 7.70 6.89 13.33
C PHE A 38 7.68 6.62 14.84
N LEU A 39 8.29 5.54 15.31
CA LEU A 39 8.37 5.21 16.74
C LEU A 39 9.15 6.26 17.52
N ILE A 40 10.27 6.78 16.99
CA ILE A 40 11.04 7.87 17.61
C ILE A 40 10.17 9.13 17.75
N GLY A 41 9.37 9.46 16.73
CA GLY A 41 8.43 10.57 16.79
C GLY A 41 7.24 10.34 17.74
N ALA A 42 6.74 9.09 17.82
CA ALA A 42 5.59 8.74 18.65
C ALA A 42 5.96 8.61 20.15
N ARG A 43 7.13 8.06 20.44
CA ARG A 43 7.60 7.76 21.81
C ARG A 43 9.10 8.09 21.98
N PRO A 44 9.47 9.40 21.96
CA PRO A 44 10.86 9.82 22.11
C PRO A 44 11.44 9.44 23.47
N ASP A 45 10.61 9.34 24.51
CA ASP A 45 10.95 8.88 25.85
C ASP A 45 11.58 7.47 25.83
N ALA A 46 11.04 6.56 25.03
CA ALA A 46 11.55 5.19 24.91
C ALA A 46 12.97 5.13 24.32
N PHE A 47 13.38 6.15 23.59
CA PHE A 47 14.70 6.25 22.94
C PHE A 47 15.67 7.21 23.67
N GLY A 48 15.27 7.77 24.81
CA GLY A 48 16.10 8.73 25.55
C GLY A 48 16.32 10.06 24.81
N VAL A 49 15.50 10.38 23.83
CA VAL A 49 15.61 11.60 23.01
C VAL A 49 14.66 12.70 23.53
N ASP A 50 13.90 12.39 24.56
CA ASP A 50 12.98 13.32 25.18
C ASP A 50 13.74 14.46 25.87
N ARG A 51 13.59 15.67 25.34
CA ARG A 51 14.20 16.90 25.87
C ARG A 51 13.18 17.87 26.47
N SER A 52 11.89 17.56 26.35
CA SER A 52 10.82 18.45 26.78
C SER A 52 9.61 17.66 27.23
N PRO A 53 8.97 18.04 28.34
CA PRO A 53 7.75 17.39 28.81
C PRO A 53 6.51 17.67 27.92
N VAL A 54 6.71 18.46 26.85
CA VAL A 54 5.63 18.87 25.94
C VAL A 54 5.91 18.35 24.53
N ILE A 55 4.89 17.76 23.88
CA ILE A 55 4.96 17.32 22.49
C ILE A 55 5.20 18.55 21.60
N GLY A 56 6.44 18.70 21.13
CA GLY A 56 6.83 19.83 20.30
C GLY A 56 6.56 19.60 18.81
N PHE A 57 6.55 20.69 18.04
CA PHE A 57 6.41 20.67 16.58
C PHE A 57 7.38 19.69 15.89
N VAL A 58 8.64 19.68 16.34
CA VAL A 58 9.66 18.78 15.76
C VAL A 58 9.29 17.31 15.94
N GLN A 59 8.75 16.94 17.10
CA GLN A 59 8.30 15.58 17.37
C GLN A 59 7.16 15.16 16.43
N ILE A 60 6.17 16.04 16.23
CA ILE A 60 5.07 15.81 15.30
C ILE A 60 5.59 15.68 13.87
N ALA A 61 6.53 16.54 13.46
CA ALA A 61 7.15 16.48 12.15
C ALA A 61 7.89 15.14 11.92
N VAL A 62 8.69 14.67 12.89
CA VAL A 62 9.40 13.39 12.82
C VAL A 62 8.40 12.23 12.72
N PHE A 63 7.34 12.26 13.52
CA PHE A 63 6.25 11.28 13.47
C PHE A 63 5.61 11.21 12.08
N ILE A 64 5.24 12.36 11.49
CA ILE A 64 4.62 12.45 10.16
C ILE A 64 5.58 11.97 9.06
N VAL A 65 6.85 12.37 9.13
CA VAL A 65 7.87 11.91 8.17
C VAL A 65 8.04 10.39 8.26
N GLY A 66 8.11 9.83 9.47
CA GLY A 66 8.16 8.38 9.67
C GLY A 66 6.94 7.68 9.06
N LEU A 67 5.74 8.22 9.29
CA LEU A 67 4.49 7.71 8.73
C LEU A 67 4.48 7.78 7.19
N ALA A 68 4.99 8.86 6.60
CA ALA A 68 5.11 9.03 5.15
C ALA A 68 6.05 7.98 4.54
N VAL A 69 7.25 7.85 5.10
CA VAL A 69 8.26 6.89 4.62
C VAL A 69 7.75 5.46 4.73
N MET A 70 7.12 5.11 5.86
CA MET A 70 6.51 3.81 6.07
C MET A 70 5.39 3.54 5.05
N SER A 71 4.54 4.52 4.79
CA SER A 71 3.45 4.39 3.83
C SER A 71 3.94 4.21 2.40
N ILE A 72 4.96 4.96 1.98
CA ILE A 72 5.58 4.82 0.66
C ILE A 72 6.24 3.43 0.52
N GLY A 73 6.98 3.00 1.53
CA GLY A 73 7.62 1.67 1.54
C GLY A 73 6.60 0.53 1.46
N GLY A 74 5.53 0.61 2.25
CA GLY A 74 4.41 -0.33 2.24
C GLY A 74 3.73 -0.39 0.88
N TYR A 75 3.45 0.77 0.29
CA TYR A 75 2.86 0.87 -1.04
C TYR A 75 3.73 0.20 -2.11
N ILE A 76 5.04 0.49 -2.14
CA ILE A 76 5.98 -0.12 -3.09
C ILE A 76 6.02 -1.64 -2.92
N SER A 77 6.02 -2.13 -1.68
CA SER A 77 6.06 -3.57 -1.38
C SER A 77 4.80 -4.27 -1.87
N ILE A 78 3.63 -3.72 -1.57
CA ILE A 78 2.35 -4.32 -1.94
C ILE A 78 2.15 -4.25 -3.46
N MET A 79 2.48 -3.13 -4.11
CA MET A 79 2.39 -3.02 -5.56
C MET A 79 3.33 -3.99 -6.30
N ALA A 80 4.46 -4.36 -5.68
CA ALA A 80 5.33 -5.38 -6.25
C ALA A 80 4.70 -6.79 -6.24
N LEU A 81 3.77 -7.07 -5.32
CA LEU A 81 2.99 -8.31 -5.29
C LEU A 81 1.93 -8.38 -6.40
N TRP A 82 1.42 -7.23 -6.87
CA TRP A 82 0.39 -7.15 -7.92
C TRP A 82 0.94 -7.11 -9.34
N LYS A 83 2.25 -7.19 -9.55
CA LYS A 83 2.93 -6.89 -10.83
C LYS A 83 2.35 -7.60 -12.07
N ASP A 84 1.86 -8.83 -11.92
CA ASP A 84 1.36 -9.65 -13.03
C ASP A 84 -0.14 -9.98 -12.88
N GLN A 85 -0.83 -9.31 -11.97
CA GLN A 85 -2.24 -9.52 -11.67
C GLN A 85 -3.04 -8.24 -11.92
N GLN A 86 -4.31 -8.39 -12.25
CA GLN A 86 -5.23 -7.25 -12.26
C GLN A 86 -5.50 -6.81 -10.83
N ILE A 87 -5.31 -5.51 -10.58
CA ILE A 87 -5.60 -4.91 -9.28
C ILE A 87 -7.10 -5.11 -9.00
N SER A 88 -7.43 -5.70 -7.86
CA SER A 88 -8.82 -5.88 -7.47
C SER A 88 -9.47 -4.54 -7.11
N ILE A 89 -10.79 -4.44 -7.23
CA ILE A 89 -11.56 -3.26 -6.81
C ILE A 89 -11.29 -2.94 -5.33
N ALA A 90 -11.15 -3.96 -4.50
CA ALA A 90 -10.80 -3.80 -3.10
C ALA A 90 -9.41 -3.14 -2.91
N ALA A 91 -8.42 -3.53 -3.73
CA ALA A 91 -7.08 -2.94 -3.66
C ALA A 91 -7.06 -1.49 -4.16
N ASP A 92 -7.85 -1.14 -5.19
CA ASP A 92 -8.00 0.26 -5.65
C ASP A 92 -8.65 1.13 -4.55
N LEU A 93 -9.71 0.62 -3.92
CA LEU A 93 -10.33 1.30 -2.78
C LEU A 93 -9.35 1.43 -1.61
N GLY A 94 -8.60 0.36 -1.29
CA GLY A 94 -7.57 0.36 -0.25
C GLY A 94 -6.52 1.43 -0.48
N GLN A 95 -6.04 1.60 -1.72
CA GLN A 95 -5.08 2.66 -2.08
C GLN A 95 -5.63 4.06 -1.79
N ARG A 96 -6.89 4.31 -2.12
CA ARG A 96 -7.55 5.60 -1.83
C ARG A 96 -7.70 5.82 -0.33
N MET A 97 -8.03 4.76 0.43
CA MET A 97 -8.09 4.83 1.89
C MET A 97 -6.73 5.13 2.52
N VAL A 98 -5.64 4.53 2.03
CA VAL A 98 -4.27 4.84 2.48
C VAL A 98 -3.96 6.32 2.26
N ALA A 99 -4.21 6.85 1.07
CA ALA A 99 -3.97 8.25 0.76
C ALA A 99 -4.81 9.18 1.64
N THR A 100 -6.10 8.90 1.79
CA THR A 100 -7.02 9.70 2.63
C THR A 100 -6.62 9.64 4.10
N GLY A 101 -6.31 8.44 4.61
CA GLY A 101 -5.87 8.26 6.00
C GLY A 101 -4.58 9.01 6.31
N PHE A 102 -3.62 9.00 5.36
CA PHE A 102 -2.40 9.77 5.49
C PHE A 102 -2.68 11.29 5.54
N VAL A 103 -3.49 11.81 4.63
CA VAL A 103 -3.86 13.24 4.60
C VAL A 103 -4.57 13.64 5.90
N VAL A 104 -5.50 12.83 6.39
CA VAL A 104 -6.20 13.08 7.66
C VAL A 104 -5.21 13.12 8.83
N ALA A 105 -4.28 12.15 8.91
CA ALA A 105 -3.28 12.12 9.98
C ALA A 105 -2.36 13.34 9.95
N VAL A 106 -1.92 13.75 8.75
CA VAL A 106 -1.07 14.94 8.57
C VAL A 106 -1.83 16.21 8.96
N PHE A 107 -3.03 16.39 8.41
CA PHE A 107 -3.83 17.59 8.64
C PHE A 107 -4.18 17.76 10.11
N THR A 108 -4.62 16.69 10.78
CA THR A 108 -4.97 16.75 12.20
C THR A 108 -3.72 16.88 13.09
N GLY A 109 -2.61 16.19 12.76
CA GLY A 109 -1.36 16.31 13.49
C GLY A 109 -0.72 17.70 13.41
N MET A 110 -0.92 18.39 12.28
CA MET A 110 -0.40 19.73 12.01
C MET A 110 -1.44 20.84 12.24
N ALA A 111 -2.59 20.54 12.84
CA ALA A 111 -3.69 21.49 13.01
C ALA A 111 -3.28 22.79 13.72
N ASP A 112 -2.38 22.72 14.70
CA ASP A 112 -1.86 23.91 15.39
C ASP A 112 -1.02 24.80 14.47
N VAL A 113 -0.28 24.20 13.51
CA VAL A 113 0.52 24.95 12.53
C VAL A 113 -0.39 25.67 11.53
N PHE A 114 -1.52 25.05 11.18
CA PHE A 114 -2.51 25.65 10.28
C PHE A 114 -3.45 26.65 10.99
N GLY A 115 -3.29 26.85 12.31
CA GLY A 115 -4.11 27.77 13.07
C GLY A 115 -5.50 27.25 13.44
N PHE A 116 -5.77 25.95 13.27
CA PHE A 116 -7.01 25.28 13.68
C PHE A 116 -6.88 24.59 15.02
N GLY A 117 -5.75 24.76 15.71
CA GLY A 117 -5.49 24.17 17.01
C GLY A 117 -6.45 24.69 18.09
N SER A 118 -6.64 23.89 19.13
CA SER A 118 -7.60 24.15 20.21
C SER A 118 -7.23 25.29 21.17
N HIS A 119 -6.12 26.02 20.95
CA HIS A 119 -5.57 26.99 21.88
C HIS A 119 -5.55 28.40 21.34
N ILE A 120 -6.41 29.24 21.90
CA ILE A 120 -6.45 30.70 21.69
C ILE A 120 -5.59 31.43 22.72
N SER A 121 -4.80 30.74 23.53
CA SER A 121 -4.01 31.34 24.63
C SER A 121 -2.51 31.41 24.32
N PRO A 122 -1.78 32.44 24.81
CA PRO A 122 -0.33 32.59 24.63
C PRO A 122 0.45 31.61 25.52
N GLY A 123 0.10 30.32 25.47
CA GLY A 123 0.75 29.22 26.13
C GLY A 123 1.47 28.30 25.14
N LEU A 124 2.33 27.42 25.65
CA LEU A 124 3.03 26.42 24.86
C LEU A 124 2.02 25.60 24.04
N PRO A 125 2.29 25.31 22.74
CA PRO A 125 1.43 24.49 21.90
C PRO A 125 1.28 23.11 22.55
N TYR A 126 0.07 22.80 22.99
CA TYR A 126 -0.26 21.54 23.64
C TYR A 126 -1.03 20.67 22.63
N PHE A 127 -0.55 19.45 22.39
CA PHE A 127 -1.22 18.51 21.51
C PHE A 127 -2.61 18.15 22.04
N GLY A 128 -3.65 18.65 21.39
CA GLY A 128 -5.02 18.54 21.87
C GLY A 128 -5.58 17.11 21.74
N VAL A 129 -6.53 16.78 22.60
CA VAL A 129 -7.21 15.48 22.59
C VAL A 129 -7.90 15.23 21.23
N TRP A 130 -8.48 16.25 20.63
CA TRP A 130 -9.12 16.16 19.31
C TRP A 130 -8.12 15.88 18.18
N GLN A 131 -6.92 16.46 18.26
CA GLN A 131 -5.84 16.16 17.32
C GLN A 131 -5.39 14.71 17.43
N ALA A 132 -5.23 14.20 18.67
CA ALA A 132 -4.88 12.82 18.91
C ALA A 132 -5.92 11.85 18.30
N TRP A 133 -7.21 12.12 18.51
CA TRP A 133 -8.28 11.32 17.90
C TRP A 133 -8.25 11.37 16.37
N GLY A 134 -8.04 12.55 15.78
CA GLY A 134 -7.94 12.70 14.34
C GLY A 134 -6.75 11.94 13.75
N VAL A 135 -5.58 12.01 14.41
CA VAL A 135 -4.39 11.25 14.01
C VAL A 135 -4.63 9.75 14.13
N MET A 136 -5.22 9.27 15.22
CA MET A 136 -5.56 7.86 15.40
C MET A 136 -6.55 7.37 14.34
N PHE A 137 -7.56 8.17 14.02
CA PHE A 137 -8.51 7.85 12.96
C PHE A 137 -7.83 7.76 11.59
N GLY A 138 -6.96 8.73 11.26
CA GLY A 138 -6.19 8.71 10.01
C GLY A 138 -5.30 7.48 9.90
N GLN A 139 -4.64 7.08 11.00
CA GLN A 139 -3.81 5.86 11.05
C GLN A 139 -4.64 4.59 10.90
N ALA A 140 -5.79 4.52 11.56
CA ALA A 140 -6.70 3.37 11.44
C ALA A 140 -7.17 3.21 9.98
N LEU A 141 -7.55 4.31 9.33
CA LEU A 141 -7.95 4.33 7.92
C LEU A 141 -6.81 3.88 7.00
N LEU A 142 -5.59 4.33 7.28
CA LEU A 142 -4.38 3.95 6.55
C LEU A 142 -4.10 2.45 6.72
N ALA A 143 -4.18 1.92 7.94
CA ALA A 143 -3.96 0.50 8.22
C ALA A 143 -5.01 -0.39 7.53
N ILE A 144 -6.28 -0.02 7.59
CA ILE A 144 -7.37 -0.73 6.89
C ILE A 144 -7.13 -0.68 5.38
N GLY A 145 -6.74 0.48 4.84
CA GLY A 145 -6.41 0.62 3.43
C GLY A 145 -5.30 -0.33 2.99
N PHE A 146 -4.20 -0.44 3.75
CA PHE A 146 -3.14 -1.41 3.47
C PHE A 146 -3.62 -2.85 3.55
N LEU A 147 -4.47 -3.17 4.53
CA LEU A 147 -5.03 -4.52 4.66
C LEU A 147 -5.88 -4.88 3.44
N MET A 148 -6.70 -3.95 2.93
CA MET A 148 -7.49 -4.16 1.72
C MET A 148 -6.65 -4.30 0.45
N MET A 149 -5.45 -3.74 0.43
CA MET A 149 -4.53 -3.86 -0.71
C MET A 149 -3.85 -5.22 -0.78
N LEU A 150 -3.88 -6.03 0.28
CA LEU A 150 -3.27 -7.36 0.25
C LEU A 150 -4.05 -8.30 -0.69
N PRO A 151 -3.35 -9.12 -1.50
CA PRO A 151 -3.99 -10.07 -2.40
C PRO A 151 -4.50 -11.30 -1.64
N PHE A 152 -5.67 -11.19 -1.03
CA PHE A 152 -6.33 -12.31 -0.30
C PHE A 152 -7.12 -13.26 -1.21
N GLY A 153 -7.32 -12.93 -2.50
CA GLY A 153 -8.12 -13.73 -3.43
C GLY A 153 -7.32 -14.84 -4.11
N PRO A 154 -7.97 -15.97 -4.45
CA PRO A 154 -7.36 -16.93 -5.35
C PRO A 154 -7.08 -16.24 -6.69
N THR A 155 -5.88 -16.44 -7.21
CA THR A 155 -5.46 -15.92 -8.52
C THR A 155 -6.44 -16.42 -9.57
N GLN A 156 -7.38 -15.58 -10.03
CA GLN A 156 -8.20 -15.94 -11.19
C GLN A 156 -7.28 -15.93 -12.41
N ARG A 157 -6.84 -17.11 -12.77
CA ARG A 157 -6.11 -17.35 -14.00
C ARG A 157 -7.05 -16.98 -15.15
N ARG A 158 -6.66 -16.00 -15.94
CA ARG A 158 -7.36 -15.58 -17.15
C ARG A 158 -7.44 -16.70 -18.20
N ASP A 159 -6.71 -17.81 -17.98
CA ASP A 159 -6.64 -18.98 -18.86
C ASP A 159 -7.94 -19.82 -18.84
N ALA A 160 -8.88 -19.57 -17.93
CA ALA A 160 -10.13 -20.30 -17.86
C ALA A 160 -11.21 -19.78 -18.83
N LEU A 161 -10.99 -18.63 -19.45
CA LEU A 161 -12.01 -18.00 -20.33
C LEU A 161 -11.73 -18.16 -21.84
N GLU A 162 -10.63 -18.82 -22.22
CA GLU A 162 -10.26 -18.96 -23.63
C GLU A 162 -10.38 -20.36 -24.27
N PRO A 163 -10.82 -21.44 -23.59
CA PRO A 163 -11.00 -22.72 -24.30
C PRO A 163 -12.22 -22.76 -25.19
N ASP A 164 -13.19 -21.84 -25.03
CA ASP A 164 -14.49 -21.98 -25.77
C ASP A 164 -14.50 -21.23 -27.11
N LYS A 165 -13.57 -20.30 -27.36
CA LYS A 165 -13.48 -19.64 -28.66
C LYS A 165 -12.79 -20.46 -29.74
N ALA A 166 -11.99 -21.45 -29.38
CA ALA A 166 -11.33 -22.34 -30.34
C ALA A 166 -12.20 -23.53 -30.79
N ALA A 167 -13.23 -23.86 -30.04
CA ALA A 167 -14.13 -24.96 -30.36
C ALA A 167 -15.26 -24.56 -31.31
N GLY A 168 -15.52 -23.26 -31.49
CA GLY A 168 -16.65 -22.74 -32.28
C GLY A 168 -16.41 -22.54 -33.77
N SER A 169 -15.18 -22.74 -34.30
CA SER A 169 -14.87 -22.53 -35.71
C SER A 169 -14.48 -23.82 -36.45
N LYS A 170 -15.31 -24.87 -36.37
CA LYS A 170 -15.25 -25.93 -37.38
C LYS A 170 -16.08 -25.48 -38.58
N PRO A 171 -15.47 -25.23 -39.74
CA PRO A 171 -16.24 -25.05 -40.95
C PRO A 171 -16.91 -26.40 -41.29
N THR A 172 -18.23 -26.41 -41.28
CA THR A 172 -19.04 -27.47 -41.89
C THR A 172 -18.67 -27.54 -43.37
N ALA A 173 -17.84 -28.50 -43.74
CA ALA A 173 -17.66 -28.86 -45.15
C ALA A 173 -18.99 -29.42 -45.67
N ALA A 174 -19.72 -28.56 -46.36
CA ALA A 174 -20.90 -28.98 -47.12
C ALA A 174 -20.49 -29.98 -48.20
N ASN A 175 -21.06 -31.16 -48.10
CA ASN A 175 -21.07 -32.20 -49.06
C ASN A 175 -21.81 -31.70 -50.31
N ILE A 176 -21.16 -31.63 -51.46
CA ILE A 176 -21.80 -31.44 -52.76
C ILE A 176 -21.42 -32.67 -53.56
N SER A 177 -22.43 -33.48 -53.77
CA SER A 177 -22.53 -34.57 -54.71
C SER A 177 -22.50 -34.10 -56.15
#